data_b98c911f82884902ad2f5130e719ae10
#
_entry.id   b98c911f82884902ad2f5130e719ae10
#
_cell.length_a   1.000
_cell.length_b   1.000
_cell.length_c   1.000
_cell.angle_alpha   90.00
_cell.angle_beta   90.00
_cell.angle_gamma   90.00
#
_symmetry.space_group_name_H-M   'P 1'
#
loop_
_entity.id
_entity.type
_entity.pdbx_description
1 polymer ?
#
loop_
_entity_poly.entity_id
_entity_poly.type
_entity_poly.pdbx_seq_one_letter_code
_entity_poly.pdbx_strand_id
1 'polypeptide(L)'
;TFSKDQFISFYLAQEAFEQIRNIRDENRLNNRDWMTGIALTVSDPCAFGQACTVDPVLTAVPTRCSSPGNCPVLRQATTSGLFGYNGSYALTKFRREILLTSVNSNEIAVTITVNWSKGLINRQFKARANLLKW
;
A
#
# COMPACT_ATOMS: atom_id res chain seq x y z
N THR A 1 21.06 4.71 7.09
CA THR A 1 21.07 4.64 8.58
C THR A 1 19.69 4.23 9.10
N PHE A 2 19.62 3.82 10.32
CA PHE A 2 18.36 3.43 10.97
C PHE A 2 17.34 4.57 10.94
N SER A 3 17.75 5.79 11.30
CA SER A 3 16.85 6.95 11.31
C SER A 3 16.33 7.29 9.92
N LYS A 4 17.19 7.23 8.92
CA LYS A 4 16.81 7.50 7.54
C LYS A 4 15.82 6.45 7.05
N ASP A 5 16.06 5.19 7.33
CA ASP A 5 15.19 4.09 6.91
C ASP A 5 13.82 4.18 7.58
N GLN A 6 13.76 4.56 8.85
CA GLN A 6 12.48 4.78 9.52
C GLN A 6 11.70 5.93 8.89
N PHE A 7 12.38 7.01 8.55
CA PHE A 7 11.74 8.15 7.90
C PHE A 7 11.16 7.74 6.54
N ILE A 8 11.93 7.00 5.74
CA ILE A 8 11.47 6.50 4.45
C ILE A 8 10.27 5.57 4.63
N SER A 9 10.31 4.67 5.61
CA SER A 9 9.21 3.73 5.85
C SER A 9 7.93 4.44 6.25
N PHE A 10 8.02 5.49 7.05
CA PHE A 10 6.87 6.32 7.41
C PHE A 10 6.26 6.98 6.16
N TYR A 11 7.10 7.56 5.31
CA TYR A 11 6.67 8.17 4.05
C TYR A 11 5.96 7.14 3.15
N LEU A 12 6.55 5.95 3.02
CA LEU A 12 5.98 4.89 2.19
C LEU A 12 4.62 4.41 2.71
N ALA A 13 4.45 4.35 4.02
CA ALA A 13 3.17 3.98 4.63
C ALA A 13 2.11 5.07 4.37
N GLN A 14 2.47 6.33 4.51
CA GLN A 14 1.55 7.43 4.24
C GLN A 14 1.14 7.48 2.77
N GLU A 15 2.08 7.29 1.87
CA GLU A 15 1.80 7.28 0.43
C GLU A 15 0.77 6.21 0.08
N ALA A 16 0.94 5.00 0.61
CA ALA A 16 0.00 3.91 0.38
C ALA A 16 -1.39 4.22 0.94
N PHE A 17 -1.45 4.78 2.14
CA PHE A 17 -2.73 5.14 2.75
C PHE A 17 -3.46 6.21 1.92
N GLU A 18 -2.73 7.23 1.47
CA GLU A 18 -3.31 8.27 0.64
C GLU A 18 -3.82 7.73 -0.70
N GLN A 19 -3.13 6.75 -1.27
CA GLN A 19 -3.58 6.14 -2.52
C GLN A 19 -4.92 5.41 -2.33
N ILE A 20 -5.08 4.67 -1.26
CA ILE A 20 -6.36 4.00 -0.96
C ILE A 20 -7.46 5.03 -0.73
N ARG A 21 -7.16 6.09 0.02
CA ARG A 21 -8.11 7.19 0.24
C ARG A 21 -8.52 7.86 -1.07
N ASN A 22 -7.57 8.11 -1.96
CA ASN A 22 -7.83 8.73 -3.25
C ASN A 22 -8.76 7.87 -4.11
N ILE A 23 -8.57 6.55 -4.10
CA ILE A 23 -9.45 5.64 -4.85
C ILE A 23 -10.87 5.69 -4.29
N ARG A 24 -11.01 5.67 -2.95
CA ARG A 24 -12.32 5.81 -2.31
C ARG A 24 -12.99 7.12 -2.73
N ASP A 25 -12.27 8.23 -2.68
CA ASP A 25 -12.82 9.54 -3.00
C ASP A 25 -13.24 9.62 -4.47
N GLU A 26 -12.44 9.06 -5.36
CA GLU A 26 -12.77 9.02 -6.78
C GLU A 26 -13.99 8.15 -7.05
N ASN A 27 -14.10 7.01 -6.37
CA ASN A 27 -15.30 6.17 -6.47
C ASN A 27 -16.54 6.96 -6.08
N ARG A 28 -16.46 7.72 -5.01
CA ARG A 28 -17.57 8.54 -4.55
C ARG A 28 -17.95 9.60 -5.57
N LEU A 29 -16.97 10.31 -6.11
CA LEU A 29 -17.21 11.35 -7.11
C LEU A 29 -17.86 10.81 -8.37
N ASN A 30 -17.65 9.53 -8.69
CA ASN A 30 -18.19 8.87 -9.85
C ASN A 30 -19.42 7.99 -9.53
N ASN A 31 -20.00 8.16 -8.35
CA ASN A 31 -21.20 7.43 -7.90
C ASN A 31 -21.01 5.91 -7.95
N ARG A 32 -19.81 5.44 -7.66
CA ARG A 32 -19.51 4.01 -7.51
C ARG A 32 -19.51 3.65 -6.03
N ASP A 33 -19.62 2.33 -5.73
CA ASP A 33 -19.38 1.86 -4.37
C ASP A 33 -17.97 2.28 -3.93
N TRP A 34 -17.84 2.67 -2.67
CA TRP A 34 -16.58 3.23 -2.16
C TRP A 34 -15.40 2.26 -2.22
N MET A 35 -15.67 0.95 -2.22
CA MET A 35 -14.64 -0.08 -2.30
C MET A 35 -14.42 -0.62 -3.71
N THR A 36 -15.03 -0.03 -4.73
CA THR A 36 -14.86 -0.48 -6.12
C THR A 36 -13.38 -0.46 -6.51
N GLY A 37 -12.91 -1.60 -7.03
CA GLY A 37 -11.51 -1.76 -7.45
C GLY A 37 -10.53 -1.97 -6.30
N ILE A 38 -11.00 -1.96 -5.05
CA ILE A 38 -10.17 -2.18 -3.87
C ILE A 38 -10.56 -3.49 -3.20
N ALA A 39 -11.73 -3.55 -2.60
CA ALA A 39 -12.19 -4.67 -1.79
C ALA A 39 -13.70 -4.88 -1.86
N LEU A 40 -14.32 -4.60 -3.01
CA LEU A 40 -15.76 -4.77 -3.19
C LEU A 40 -16.12 -6.25 -3.30
N THR A 41 -15.29 -7.03 -3.99
CA THR A 41 -15.49 -8.46 -4.20
C THR A 41 -14.26 -9.25 -3.76
N VAL A 42 -14.42 -10.57 -3.58
CA VAL A 42 -13.30 -11.43 -3.17
C VAL A 42 -12.20 -11.54 -4.22
N SER A 43 -12.48 -11.16 -5.46
CA SER A 43 -11.47 -11.16 -6.53
C SER A 43 -10.74 -9.83 -6.67
N ASP A 44 -11.14 -8.81 -5.91
CA ASP A 44 -10.48 -7.52 -5.97
C ASP A 44 -9.06 -7.59 -5.38
N PRO A 45 -8.15 -6.69 -5.83
CA PRO A 45 -6.75 -6.76 -5.41
C PRO A 45 -6.54 -6.72 -3.90
N CYS A 46 -7.31 -5.89 -3.20
CA CYS A 46 -7.18 -5.70 -1.76
C CYS A 46 -8.37 -6.28 -1.00
N ALA A 47 -9.01 -7.33 -1.52
CA ALA A 47 -10.09 -8.01 -0.83
C ALA A 47 -9.70 -8.28 0.63
N PHE A 48 -10.67 -8.21 1.54
CA PHE A 48 -10.39 -8.29 2.97
C PHE A 48 -9.57 -9.55 3.29
N GLY A 49 -8.47 -9.36 4.03
CA GLY A 49 -7.53 -10.41 4.36
C GLY A 49 -6.50 -10.75 3.29
N GLN A 50 -6.57 -10.11 2.12
CA GLN A 50 -5.61 -10.31 1.02
C GLN A 50 -4.63 -9.16 0.97
N ALA A 51 -3.33 -9.48 1.02
CA ALA A 51 -2.29 -8.46 0.89
C ALA A 51 -2.29 -7.87 -0.51
N CYS A 52 -2.14 -6.55 -0.60
CA CYS A 52 -2.00 -5.85 -1.88
C CYS A 52 -0.94 -4.77 -1.78
N THR A 53 -0.60 -4.20 -2.92
CA THR A 53 0.35 -3.11 -3.01
C THR A 53 -0.13 -2.08 -4.03
N VAL A 54 0.43 -0.88 -3.96
CA VAL A 54 0.07 0.22 -4.87
C VAL A 54 1.32 0.82 -5.47
N ASP A 55 1.17 1.32 -6.69
CA ASP A 55 2.18 2.10 -7.40
C ASP A 55 1.53 3.40 -7.88
N PRO A 56 1.56 4.46 -7.05
CA PRO A 56 0.88 5.70 -7.39
C PRO A 56 1.42 6.38 -8.65
N VAL A 57 2.64 6.05 -9.05
CA VAL A 57 3.28 6.66 -10.23
C VAL A 57 2.81 6.00 -11.52
N LEU A 58 2.69 4.68 -11.51
CA LEU A 58 2.44 3.90 -12.73
C LEU A 58 0.97 3.62 -12.97
N THR A 59 0.21 3.34 -11.93
CA THR A 59 -1.21 2.99 -12.03
C THR A 59 -1.96 3.38 -10.78
N ALA A 60 -3.20 3.81 -10.95
CA ALA A 60 -4.09 4.09 -9.83
C ALA A 60 -4.71 2.82 -9.24
N VAL A 61 -4.55 1.66 -9.90
CA VAL A 61 -5.17 0.41 -9.48
C VAL A 61 -4.22 -0.39 -8.61
N PRO A 62 -4.65 -0.84 -7.43
CA PRO A 62 -3.83 -1.73 -6.59
C PRO A 62 -3.58 -3.08 -7.27
N THR A 63 -2.54 -3.76 -6.83
CA THR A 63 -2.17 -5.09 -7.32
C THR A 63 -2.14 -6.05 -6.13
N ARG A 64 -2.75 -7.22 -6.29
CA ARG A 64 -2.71 -8.25 -5.25
C ARG A 64 -1.32 -8.86 -5.16
N CYS A 65 -0.81 -9.01 -3.94
CA CYS A 65 0.42 -9.77 -3.68
C CYS A 65 0.09 -11.27 -3.65
N SER A 66 1.11 -12.11 -3.86
CA SER A 66 0.91 -13.57 -3.90
C SER A 66 0.38 -14.10 -2.57
N SER A 67 0.80 -13.52 -1.45
CA SER A 67 0.30 -13.83 -0.11
C SER A 67 0.77 -12.74 0.85
N PRO A 68 0.20 -12.67 2.08
CA PRO A 68 0.73 -11.75 3.10
C PRO A 68 2.22 -12.02 3.34
N GLY A 69 2.99 -10.94 3.44
CA GLY A 69 4.44 -11.03 3.58
C GLY A 69 5.21 -11.19 2.28
N ASN A 70 4.53 -11.38 1.15
CA ASN A 70 5.16 -11.65 -0.15
C ASN A 70 4.85 -10.59 -1.20
N CYS A 71 4.69 -9.34 -0.79
CA CYS A 71 4.60 -8.25 -1.74
C CYS A 71 5.97 -7.99 -2.37
N PRO A 72 6.02 -7.51 -3.63
CA PRO A 72 7.29 -7.28 -4.30
C PRO A 72 8.12 -6.20 -3.64
N VAL A 73 9.42 -6.25 -3.85
CA VAL A 73 10.35 -5.21 -3.40
C VAL A 73 10.07 -3.93 -4.19
N LEU A 74 10.00 -2.81 -3.49
CA LEU A 74 9.85 -1.50 -4.14
C LEU A 74 11.11 -1.13 -4.90
N ARG A 75 10.91 -0.36 -5.97
CA ARG A 75 11.98 0.24 -6.77
C ARG A 75 11.91 1.75 -6.62
N GLN A 76 12.99 2.42 -6.91
CA GLN A 76 13.09 3.87 -6.81
C GLN A 76 13.76 4.44 -8.04
N ALA A 77 13.14 5.46 -8.63
CA ALA A 77 13.72 6.20 -9.73
C ALA A 77 14.96 6.97 -9.24
N THR A 78 16.07 6.80 -9.92
CA THR A 78 17.33 7.44 -9.53
C THR A 78 17.32 8.96 -9.75
N THR A 79 16.52 9.44 -10.68
CA THR A 79 16.44 10.88 -11.01
C THR A 79 15.38 11.61 -10.19
N SER A 80 14.17 11.04 -10.09
CA SER A 80 13.05 11.70 -9.39
C SER A 80 12.94 11.32 -7.92
N GLY A 81 13.52 10.20 -7.52
CA GLY A 81 13.37 9.66 -6.16
C GLY A 81 12.03 9.02 -5.88
N LEU A 82 11.14 8.91 -6.87
CA LEU A 82 9.82 8.31 -6.70
C LEU A 82 9.93 6.80 -6.52
N PHE A 83 9.12 6.26 -5.61
CA PHE A 83 9.03 4.82 -5.37
C PHE A 83 7.92 4.20 -6.21
N GLY A 84 8.13 2.98 -6.67
CA GLY A 84 7.14 2.24 -7.44
C GLY A 84 7.68 0.89 -7.87
N TYR A 85 7.10 0.35 -8.94
CA TYR A 85 7.46 -0.98 -9.44
C TYR A 85 7.92 -0.99 -10.89
N ASN A 86 8.21 0.18 -11.45
CA ASN A 86 8.72 0.29 -12.82
C ASN A 86 10.04 -0.48 -12.93
N GLY A 87 10.13 -1.39 -13.90
CA GLY A 87 11.29 -2.25 -14.07
C GLY A 87 12.59 -1.51 -14.40
N SER A 88 12.49 -0.25 -14.86
CA SER A 88 13.67 0.58 -15.12
C SER A 88 14.21 1.27 -13.87
N TYR A 89 13.46 1.26 -12.77
CA TYR A 89 13.90 1.84 -11.51
C TYR A 89 14.84 0.89 -10.78
N ALA A 90 15.70 1.46 -9.92
CA ALA A 90 16.63 0.67 -9.12
C ALA A 90 15.90 -0.05 -7.98
N LEU A 91 16.30 -1.28 -7.68
CA LEU A 91 15.77 -2.03 -6.55
C LEU A 91 16.13 -1.34 -5.24
N THR A 92 15.18 -1.30 -4.32
CA THR A 92 15.41 -0.86 -2.95
C THR A 92 15.40 -2.08 -2.02
N LYS A 93 15.58 -1.83 -0.73
CA LYS A 93 15.46 -2.87 0.30
C LYS A 93 14.07 -2.95 0.92
N PHE A 94 13.13 -2.09 0.49
CA PHE A 94 11.83 -1.94 1.14
C PHE A 94 10.76 -2.77 0.43
N ARG A 95 9.90 -3.40 1.24
CA ARG A 95 8.64 -4.00 0.78
C ARG A 95 7.51 -3.28 1.49
N ARG A 96 6.42 -3.05 0.78
CA ARG A 96 5.24 -2.35 1.31
C ARG A 96 4.01 -3.21 1.06
N GLU A 97 3.25 -3.45 2.12
CA GLU A 97 2.05 -4.28 2.07
C GLU A 97 0.87 -3.49 2.65
N ILE A 98 -0.27 -3.64 1.99
CA ILE A 98 -1.54 -3.09 2.46
C ILE A 98 -2.45 -4.28 2.78
N LEU A 99 -3.08 -4.23 3.95
CA LEU A 99 -4.05 -5.24 4.36
C LEU A 99 -5.29 -4.53 4.88
N LEU A 100 -6.44 -4.84 4.29
CA LEU A 100 -7.71 -4.27 4.68
C LEU A 100 -8.50 -5.28 5.50
N THR A 101 -9.14 -4.79 6.56
CA THR A 101 -10.09 -5.58 7.34
C THR A 101 -11.37 -4.80 7.53
N SER A 102 -12.50 -5.50 7.48
CA SER A 102 -13.80 -4.87 7.69
C SER A 102 -14.04 -4.63 9.17
N VAL A 103 -14.44 -3.40 9.51
CA VAL A 103 -14.91 -3.06 10.87
C VAL A 103 -16.43 -3.19 10.91
N ASN A 104 -17.10 -2.57 9.94
CA ASN A 104 -18.54 -2.68 9.72
C ASN A 104 -18.85 -2.22 8.29
N SER A 105 -20.13 -2.11 7.93
CA SER A 105 -20.51 -1.76 6.55
C SER A 105 -20.08 -0.35 6.13
N ASN A 106 -19.71 0.50 7.09
CA ASN A 106 -19.35 1.90 6.83
C ASN A 106 -17.91 2.23 7.20
N GLU A 107 -17.13 1.24 7.59
CA GLU A 107 -15.78 1.48 8.08
C GLU A 107 -14.88 0.28 7.82
N ILE A 108 -13.65 0.56 7.38
CA ILE A 108 -12.60 -0.44 7.24
C ILE A 108 -11.36 -0.01 8.02
N ALA A 109 -10.54 -0.97 8.41
CA ALA A 109 -9.22 -0.71 8.93
C ALA A 109 -8.19 -0.97 7.83
N VAL A 110 -7.28 -0.04 7.64
CA VAL A 110 -6.18 -0.14 6.69
C VAL A 110 -4.90 -0.30 7.48
N THR A 111 -4.24 -1.44 7.33
CA THR A 111 -2.94 -1.69 7.96
C THR A 111 -1.87 -1.70 6.88
N ILE A 112 -0.88 -0.86 7.03
CA ILE A 112 0.22 -0.78 6.08
C ILE A 112 1.49 -1.19 6.80
N THR A 113 2.19 -2.16 6.23
CA THR A 113 3.44 -2.68 6.77
C THR A 113 4.56 -2.41 5.78
N VAL A 114 5.62 -1.77 6.24
CA VAL A 114 6.83 -1.57 5.45
C VAL A 114 7.94 -2.37 6.12
N ASN A 115 8.54 -3.28 5.37
CA ASN A 115 9.61 -4.16 5.84
C ASN A 115 10.90 -3.84 5.13
N TRP A 116 12.01 -3.93 5.85
CA TRP A 116 13.34 -3.85 5.25
C TRP A 116 14.34 -4.62 6.11
N SER A 117 15.49 -4.89 5.54
CA SER A 117 16.57 -5.58 6.25
C SER A 117 17.84 -4.75 6.17
N LYS A 118 18.64 -4.80 7.22
CA LYS A 118 19.99 -4.27 7.23
C LYS A 118 20.92 -5.35 7.81
N GLY A 119 21.68 -5.99 6.91
CA GLY A 119 22.45 -7.16 7.29
C GLY A 119 21.53 -8.31 7.69
N LEU A 120 21.72 -8.85 8.89
CA LEU A 120 20.90 -9.94 9.42
C LEU A 120 19.71 -9.45 10.23
N ILE A 121 19.52 -8.12 10.34
CA ILE A 121 18.45 -7.54 11.16
C ILE A 121 17.29 -7.17 10.26
N ASN A 122 16.11 -7.73 10.56
CA ASN A 122 14.86 -7.38 9.90
C ASN A 122 14.18 -6.27 10.70
N ARG A 123 13.72 -5.24 10.00
CA ARG A 123 13.02 -4.10 10.57
C ARG A 123 11.63 -4.00 9.97
N GLN A 124 10.72 -3.40 10.71
CA GLN A 124 9.34 -3.25 10.29
C GLN A 124 8.77 -1.95 10.84
N PHE A 125 8.02 -1.24 10.00
CA PHE A 125 7.15 -0.15 10.42
C PHE A 125 5.73 -0.51 10.04
N LYS A 126 4.82 -0.44 11.02
CA LYS A 126 3.42 -0.78 10.80
C LYS A 126 2.56 0.40 11.23
N ALA A 127 1.68 0.84 10.34
CA ALA A 127 0.72 1.89 10.60
C ALA A 127 -0.69 1.37 10.34
N ARG A 128 -1.63 1.79 11.18
CA ARG A 128 -3.04 1.44 11.01
C ARG A 128 -3.87 2.71 11.11
N ALA A 129 -4.83 2.84 10.18
CA ALA A 129 -5.80 3.92 10.19
C ALA A 129 -7.14 3.37 9.75
N ASN A 130 -8.22 3.99 10.21
CA ASN A 130 -9.56 3.62 9.78
C ASN A 130 -10.01 4.54 8.65
N LEU A 131 -10.73 3.97 7.71
CA LEU A 131 -11.29 4.69 6.58
C LEU A 131 -12.80 4.53 6.64
N LEU A 132 -13.49 5.67 6.58
CA LEU A 132 -14.94 5.71 6.69
C LEU A 132 -15.58 5.84 5.32
N LYS A 133 -16.75 5.23 5.18
CA LYS A 133 -17.65 5.50 4.07
C LYS A 133 -18.40 6.79 4.37
N TRP A 134 -18.38 7.70 3.45
CA TRP A 134 -19.19 8.91 3.56
C TRP A 134 -20.09 9.20 2.41
#